data_f695a7249307ad85c96a0f4a80c593b4
#
_entry.id   f695a7249307ad85c96a0f4a80c593b4
#
_cell.length_a   1.000
_cell.length_b   1.000
_cell.length_c   1.000
_cell.angle_alpha   90.00
_cell.angle_beta   90.00
_cell.angle_gamma   90.00
#
_symmetry.space_group_name_H-M   'P 1'
#
loop_
_entity.id
_entity.type
_entity.pdbx_description
1 polymer ?
#
loop_
_entity_poly.entity_id
_entity_poly.type
_entity_poly.pdbx_seq_one_letter_code
_entity_poly.pdbx_strand_id
1 'polypeptide(L)'
;SHMPHTEKRILTMLTFMGLILRENDRGETSKSVTVLTAERGVIDIFVRGGRKSTKNASSTQLFAYSKLCVEEKKNAKDQSMFFLNSSESEKLFYNIRLDPKKTALASYFSELLMYIRTEESGCDEIMRLTLNTLYFLDKGDRDNELLKSIFEFRLLCEAGLRPALLGCSVCM
;
A
#
# COMPACT_ATOMS: atom_id res chain seq x y z
N SER A 1 32.82 23.40 29.45
CA SER A 1 32.94 23.03 28.05
C SER A 1 32.01 21.83 27.80
N HIS A 2 30.78 22.13 27.49
CA HIS A 2 29.79 21.11 27.12
C HIS A 2 29.81 20.98 25.59
N MET A 3 30.37 19.88 25.08
CA MET A 3 30.19 19.48 23.69
C MET A 3 28.79 18.90 23.54
N PRO A 4 27.97 19.34 22.57
CA PRO A 4 26.73 18.69 22.30
C PRO A 4 27.02 17.32 21.65
N HIS A 5 26.53 16.26 22.27
CA HIS A 5 26.45 14.95 21.63
C HIS A 5 25.62 15.07 20.34
N THR A 6 26.30 15.12 19.23
CA THR A 6 25.67 14.95 17.92
C THR A 6 25.27 13.48 17.82
N GLU A 7 24.04 13.15 18.21
CA GLU A 7 23.45 11.88 17.89
C GLU A 7 23.57 11.69 16.38
N LYS A 8 24.45 10.81 15.96
CA LYS A 8 24.48 10.29 14.59
C LYS A 8 23.16 9.60 14.34
N ARG A 9 22.18 10.34 13.79
CA ARG A 9 20.96 9.73 13.24
C ARG A 9 21.41 8.78 12.15
N ILE A 10 21.31 7.49 12.42
CA ILE A 10 21.58 6.46 11.42
C ILE A 10 20.46 6.58 10.38
N LEU A 11 20.79 7.13 9.23
CA LEU A 11 19.91 7.21 8.08
C LEU A 11 19.99 5.88 7.37
N THR A 12 18.90 5.14 7.37
CA THR A 12 18.80 3.87 6.65
C THR A 12 18.02 4.08 5.36
N MET A 13 18.66 3.78 4.24
CA MET A 13 18.00 3.78 2.93
C MET A 13 17.44 2.40 2.65
N LEU A 14 16.15 2.34 2.32
CA LEU A 14 15.42 1.11 1.99
C LEU A 14 14.83 1.22 0.60
N THR A 15 14.81 0.11 -0.13
CA THR A 15 14.14 0.02 -1.43
C THR A 15 13.21 -1.18 -1.44
N PHE A 16 11.96 -0.97 -1.80
CA PHE A 16 10.94 -2.01 -1.89
C PHE A 16 9.92 -1.69 -2.98
N MET A 17 9.14 -2.70 -3.36
CA MET A 17 7.97 -2.53 -4.20
C MET A 17 6.75 -2.21 -3.35
N GLY A 18 5.94 -1.27 -3.79
CA GLY A 18 4.74 -0.86 -3.07
C GLY A 18 3.58 -0.48 -3.98
N LEU A 19 2.37 -0.77 -3.53
CA LEU A 19 1.12 -0.35 -4.15
C LEU A 19 0.53 0.83 -3.38
N ILE A 20 0.30 1.94 -4.05
CA ILE A 20 -0.27 3.14 -3.46
C ILE A 20 -1.77 2.92 -3.20
N LEU A 21 -2.17 2.90 -1.93
CA LEU A 21 -3.55 2.67 -1.49
C LEU A 21 -4.33 3.96 -1.26
N ARG A 22 -3.65 5.03 -0.86
CA ARG A 22 -4.24 6.34 -0.57
C ARG A 22 -3.22 7.44 -0.74
N GLU A 23 -3.69 8.60 -1.21
CA GLU A 23 -2.94 9.86 -1.18
C GLU A 23 -3.59 10.79 -0.14
N ASN A 24 -2.79 11.39 0.72
CA ASN A 24 -3.24 12.35 1.73
C ASN A 24 -2.43 13.64 1.60
N ASP A 25 -3.13 14.76 1.51
CA ASP A 25 -2.49 16.06 1.50
C ASP A 25 -1.90 16.40 2.89
N ARG A 26 -0.71 16.94 2.88
CA ARG A 26 0.02 17.38 4.09
C ARG A 26 0.47 18.84 3.90
N GLY A 27 -0.41 19.77 4.24
CA GLY A 27 -0.18 21.19 4.00
C GLY A 27 -0.25 21.57 2.52
N GLU A 28 0.34 22.71 2.15
CA GLU A 28 0.20 23.27 0.80
C GLU A 28 1.07 22.60 -0.27
N THR A 29 2.19 22.02 0.11
CA THR A 29 3.21 21.54 -0.85
C THR A 29 3.57 20.07 -0.71
N SER A 30 3.25 19.44 0.41
CA SER A 30 3.63 18.05 0.73
C SER A 30 2.43 17.14 0.72
N LYS A 31 2.66 15.86 0.48
CA LYS A 31 1.65 14.80 0.63
C LYS A 31 2.26 13.61 1.38
N SER A 32 1.42 12.74 1.89
CA SER A 32 1.80 11.40 2.30
C SER A 32 1.02 10.39 1.48
N VAL A 33 1.61 9.23 1.27
CA VAL A 33 0.95 8.10 0.60
C VAL A 33 0.92 6.90 1.53
N THR A 34 -0.22 6.24 1.59
CA THR A 34 -0.36 4.96 2.29
C THR A 34 -0.09 3.86 1.28
N VAL A 35 0.83 2.97 1.60
CA VAL A 35 1.42 1.99 0.67
C VAL A 35 1.34 0.60 1.24
N LEU A 36 0.87 -0.36 0.43
CA LEU A 36 0.99 -1.78 0.73
C LEU A 36 2.35 -2.26 0.24
N THR A 37 3.12 -2.87 1.13
CA THR A 37 4.40 -3.53 0.83
C THR A 37 4.35 -5.00 1.25
N ALA A 38 5.11 -5.85 0.57
CA ALA A 38 5.20 -7.26 0.93
C ALA A 38 5.99 -7.48 2.23
N GLU A 39 7.03 -6.68 2.45
CA GLU A 39 7.97 -6.85 3.55
C GLU A 39 7.51 -6.16 4.85
N ARG A 40 6.77 -5.05 4.74
CA ARG A 40 6.43 -4.20 5.88
C ARG A 40 4.93 -3.93 6.06
N GLY A 41 4.08 -4.65 5.31
CA GLY A 41 2.65 -4.43 5.34
C GLY A 41 2.26 -3.04 4.85
N VAL A 42 1.28 -2.42 5.48
CA VAL A 42 0.77 -1.10 5.13
C VAL A 42 1.52 -0.03 5.92
N ILE A 43 2.24 0.83 5.21
CA ILE A 43 3.02 1.93 5.79
C ILE A 43 2.65 3.27 5.16
N ASP A 44 2.94 4.36 5.87
CA ASP A 44 2.81 5.71 5.35
C ASP A 44 4.19 6.27 4.97
N ILE A 45 4.27 6.88 3.78
CA ILE A 45 5.50 7.48 3.25
C ILE A 45 5.25 8.96 3.01
N PHE A 46 6.11 9.82 3.55
CA PHE A 46 6.07 11.26 3.35
C PHE A 46 6.75 11.63 2.03
N VAL A 47 6.06 12.40 1.19
CA VAL A 47 6.54 12.88 -0.11
C VAL A 47 6.69 14.39 -0.04
N ARG A 48 7.92 14.87 0.16
CA ARG A 48 8.23 16.30 0.24
C ARG A 48 8.03 16.96 -1.14
N GLY A 49 7.35 18.11 -1.16
CA GLY A 49 7.09 18.83 -2.40
C GLY A 49 6.20 18.09 -3.41
N GLY A 50 5.56 17.00 -3.02
CA GLY A 50 4.84 16.08 -3.89
C GLY A 50 3.62 16.69 -4.62
N ARG A 51 3.10 17.82 -4.15
CA ARG A 51 2.00 18.54 -4.83
C ARG A 51 2.46 19.44 -5.97
N LYS A 52 3.71 19.91 -5.92
CA LYS A 52 4.28 20.83 -6.92
C LYS A 52 5.29 20.16 -7.85
N SER A 53 5.89 19.05 -7.43
CA SER A 53 6.89 18.34 -8.21
C SER A 53 6.24 17.29 -9.11
N THR A 54 6.59 17.30 -10.39
CA THR A 54 6.18 16.26 -11.35
C THR A 54 7.06 15.03 -11.29
N LYS A 55 8.22 15.09 -10.62
CA LYS A 55 9.26 14.04 -10.61
C LYS A 55 8.74 12.67 -10.14
N ASN A 56 7.90 12.64 -9.10
CA ASN A 56 7.35 11.41 -8.54
C ASN A 56 5.82 11.32 -8.68
N ALA A 57 5.23 12.17 -9.52
CA ALA A 57 3.77 12.28 -9.61
C ALA A 57 3.10 10.98 -10.06
N SER A 58 3.60 10.35 -11.12
CA SER A 58 3.02 9.12 -11.66
C SER A 58 3.23 7.92 -10.75
N SER A 59 4.40 7.81 -10.14
CA SER A 59 4.78 6.66 -9.30
C SER A 59 4.21 6.70 -7.89
N THR A 60 3.70 7.86 -7.44
CA THR A 60 3.05 8.05 -6.13
C THR A 60 1.56 8.34 -6.22
N GLN A 61 0.97 8.21 -7.40
CA GLN A 61 -0.47 8.36 -7.58
C GLN A 61 -1.23 7.14 -7.09
N LEU A 62 -2.51 7.32 -6.81
CA LEU A 62 -3.40 6.25 -6.37
C LEU A 62 -3.35 5.04 -7.32
N PHE A 63 -3.25 3.84 -6.77
CA PHE A 63 -3.12 2.54 -7.46
C PHE A 63 -1.85 2.36 -8.31
N ALA A 64 -0.87 3.23 -8.23
CA ALA A 64 0.44 2.96 -8.82
C ALA A 64 1.16 1.85 -8.05
N TYR A 65 1.64 0.84 -8.76
CA TYR A 65 2.58 -0.14 -8.24
C TYR A 65 3.98 0.30 -8.66
N SER A 66 4.82 0.60 -7.68
CA SER A 66 6.07 1.33 -7.92
C SER A 66 7.22 0.80 -7.07
N LYS A 67 8.41 0.93 -7.59
CA LYS A 67 9.65 0.79 -6.83
C LYS A 67 9.88 2.07 -6.05
N LEU A 68 9.99 1.96 -4.74
CA LEU A 68 10.11 3.09 -3.81
C LEU A 68 11.44 3.01 -3.07
N CYS A 69 12.25 4.05 -3.19
CA CYS A 69 13.44 4.24 -2.39
C CYS A 69 13.14 5.27 -1.31
N VAL A 70 13.20 4.83 -0.06
CA VAL A 70 12.83 5.64 1.09
C VAL A 70 13.96 5.76 2.11
N GLU A 71 13.97 6.86 2.83
CA GLU A 71 14.81 7.11 3.98
C GLU A 71 14.01 6.81 5.24
N GLU A 72 14.46 5.85 6.04
CA GLU A 72 13.86 5.53 7.34
C GLU A 72 14.50 6.38 8.43
N LYS A 73 13.67 7.04 9.23
CA LYS A 73 14.07 7.81 10.42
C LYS A 73 13.26 7.32 11.61
N LYS A 74 13.92 7.25 12.76
CA LYS A 74 13.24 7.02 14.03
C LYS A 74 12.81 8.35 14.65
N ASN A 75 11.56 8.41 15.15
CA ASN A 75 11.11 9.54 15.94
C ASN A 75 11.51 9.39 17.41
N ALA A 76 11.17 10.38 18.25
CA ALA A 76 11.48 10.35 19.67
C ALA A 76 10.84 9.18 20.45
N LYS A 77 9.83 8.51 19.87
CA LYS A 77 9.16 7.32 20.41
C LYS A 77 9.66 6.02 19.79
N ASP A 78 10.81 6.05 19.11
CA ASP A 78 11.42 4.91 18.38
C ASP A 78 10.53 4.32 17.26
N GLN A 79 9.55 5.08 16.77
CA GLN A 79 8.70 4.68 15.65
C GLN A 79 9.36 5.05 14.33
N SER A 80 9.30 4.14 13.37
CA SER A 80 9.80 4.38 12.01
C SER A 80 8.94 5.37 11.26
N MET A 81 9.59 6.36 10.65
CA MET A 81 9.01 7.31 9.71
C MET A 81 9.73 7.18 8.38
N PHE A 82 8.98 7.10 7.29
CA PHE A 82 9.53 6.89 5.95
C PHE A 82 9.37 8.16 5.12
N PHE A 83 10.45 8.57 4.48
CA PHE A 83 10.49 9.73 3.58
C PHE A 83 10.92 9.28 2.19
N LEU A 84 10.13 9.62 1.18
CA LEU A 84 10.46 9.25 -0.20
C LEU A 84 11.71 10.00 -0.66
N ASN A 85 12.67 9.24 -1.18
CA ASN A 85 13.85 9.76 -1.85
C ASN A 85 13.67 9.74 -3.38
N SER A 86 13.30 8.59 -3.92
CA SER A 86 13.03 8.41 -5.36
C SER A 86 12.00 7.31 -5.58
N SER A 87 11.35 7.34 -6.72
CA SER A 87 10.36 6.33 -7.10
C SER A 87 10.33 6.14 -8.62
N GLU A 88 9.98 4.92 -9.03
CA GLU A 88 9.80 4.52 -10.41
C GLU A 88 8.54 3.67 -10.54
N SER A 89 7.64 4.04 -11.46
CA SER A 89 6.41 3.31 -11.68
C SER A 89 6.65 2.04 -12.48
N GLU A 90 6.13 0.91 -11.97
CA GLU A 90 6.15 -0.38 -12.65
C GLU A 90 4.82 -0.63 -13.37
N LYS A 91 3.69 -0.37 -12.69
CA LYS A 91 2.34 -0.56 -13.23
C LYS A 91 1.41 0.54 -12.74
N LEU A 92 0.59 1.11 -13.63
CA LEU A 92 -0.29 2.24 -13.30
C LEU A 92 -1.79 1.95 -13.34
N PHE A 93 -2.24 0.84 -13.92
CA PHE A 93 -3.66 0.46 -14.01
C PHE A 93 -4.57 1.58 -14.56
N TYR A 94 -4.24 2.11 -15.73
CA TYR A 94 -4.89 3.30 -16.30
C TYR A 94 -6.40 3.20 -16.44
N ASN A 95 -6.93 2.02 -16.85
CA ASN A 95 -8.37 1.84 -17.10
C ASN A 95 -9.19 1.91 -15.81
N ILE A 96 -8.64 1.57 -14.66
CA ILE A 96 -9.32 1.73 -13.37
C ILE A 96 -9.64 3.20 -13.14
N ARG A 97 -8.73 4.10 -13.47
CA ARG A 97 -8.86 5.54 -13.23
C ARG A 97 -9.82 6.23 -14.18
N LEU A 98 -10.06 5.63 -15.34
CA LEU A 98 -10.97 6.16 -16.36
C LEU A 98 -12.43 5.76 -16.11
N ASP A 99 -12.69 4.76 -15.27
CA ASP A 99 -14.03 4.25 -14.97
C ASP A 99 -14.37 4.48 -13.49
N PRO A 100 -15.38 5.31 -13.18
CA PRO A 100 -15.79 5.59 -11.79
C PRO A 100 -16.17 4.35 -10.99
N LYS A 101 -16.79 3.33 -11.63
CA LYS A 101 -17.16 2.08 -10.96
C LYS A 101 -15.94 1.26 -10.58
N LYS A 102 -14.97 1.16 -11.47
CA LYS A 102 -13.69 0.48 -11.20
C LYS A 102 -12.89 1.21 -10.14
N THR A 103 -12.83 2.54 -10.19
CA THR A 103 -12.19 3.37 -9.17
C THR A 103 -12.83 3.17 -7.80
N ALA A 104 -14.15 3.15 -7.72
CA ALA A 104 -14.87 2.92 -6.47
C ALA A 104 -14.57 1.54 -5.88
N LEU A 105 -14.55 0.49 -6.71
CA LEU A 105 -14.24 -0.86 -6.27
C LEU A 105 -12.79 -1.00 -5.81
N ALA A 106 -11.84 -0.45 -6.55
CA ALA A 106 -10.42 -0.44 -6.17
C ALA A 106 -10.19 0.34 -4.87
N SER A 107 -10.88 1.46 -4.67
CA SER A 107 -10.85 2.24 -3.42
C SER A 107 -11.40 1.44 -2.24
N TYR A 108 -12.46 0.67 -2.45
CA TYR A 108 -12.98 -0.24 -1.44
C TYR A 108 -11.96 -1.31 -1.05
N PHE A 109 -11.26 -1.92 -2.02
CA PHE A 109 -10.18 -2.86 -1.72
C PHE A 109 -9.06 -2.22 -0.93
N SER A 110 -8.68 -1.00 -1.27
CA SER A 110 -7.68 -0.23 -0.51
C SER A 110 -8.10 0.00 0.94
N GLU A 111 -9.36 0.34 1.19
CA GLU A 111 -9.89 0.52 2.55
C GLU A 111 -9.84 -0.77 3.37
N LEU A 112 -10.21 -1.90 2.77
CA LEU A 112 -10.12 -3.20 3.42
C LEU A 112 -8.67 -3.54 3.81
N LEU A 113 -7.71 -3.31 2.92
CA LEU A 113 -6.30 -3.54 3.17
C LEU A 113 -5.76 -2.66 4.30
N MET A 114 -6.14 -1.38 4.33
CA MET A 114 -5.76 -0.45 5.41
C MET A 114 -6.40 -0.82 6.75
N TYR A 115 -7.61 -1.38 6.72
CA TYR A 115 -8.32 -1.81 7.94
C TYR A 115 -7.65 -3.06 8.57
N ILE A 116 -7.25 -4.03 7.74
CA ILE A 116 -6.66 -5.28 8.22
C ILE A 116 -5.27 -5.03 8.83
N ARG A 117 -4.54 -4.01 8.39
CA ARG A 117 -3.18 -3.65 8.85
C ARG A 117 -2.39 -4.86 9.29
N THR A 118 -1.93 -5.62 8.32
CA THR A 118 -1.11 -6.80 8.60
C THR A 118 0.21 -6.40 9.22
N GLU A 119 0.55 -7.03 10.33
CA GLU A 119 1.86 -6.89 10.95
C GLU A 119 2.96 -7.41 10.00
N GLU A 120 4.18 -7.02 10.25
CA GLU A 120 5.39 -7.05 9.43
C GLU A 120 5.77 -8.38 8.73
N SER A 121 5.02 -9.45 8.84
CA SER A 121 5.38 -10.73 8.24
C SER A 121 4.24 -11.33 7.42
N GLY A 122 4.51 -11.62 6.15
CA GLY A 122 3.62 -12.46 5.34
C GLY A 122 2.63 -11.73 4.44
N CYS A 123 2.95 -10.51 3.99
CA CYS A 123 2.08 -9.75 3.08
C CYS A 123 2.28 -10.09 1.59
N ASP A 124 3.16 -11.03 1.24
CA ASP A 124 3.40 -11.44 -0.16
C ASP A 124 2.13 -11.95 -0.84
N GLU A 125 1.36 -12.81 -0.17
CA GLU A 125 0.12 -13.36 -0.70
C GLU A 125 -0.96 -12.28 -0.84
N ILE A 126 -1.04 -11.35 0.13
CA ILE A 126 -1.95 -10.21 0.07
C ILE A 126 -1.57 -9.27 -1.07
N MET A 127 -0.27 -9.00 -1.25
CA MET A 127 0.22 -8.20 -2.38
C MET A 127 -0.13 -8.86 -3.71
N ARG A 128 0.13 -10.15 -3.86
CA ARG A 128 -0.18 -10.91 -5.07
C ARG A 128 -1.68 -10.93 -5.36
N LEU A 129 -2.50 -11.20 -4.35
CA LEU A 129 -3.95 -11.16 -4.46
C LEU A 129 -4.43 -9.79 -4.95
N THR A 130 -3.91 -8.72 -4.36
CA THR A 130 -4.32 -7.36 -4.68
C THR A 130 -3.92 -6.97 -6.10
N LEU A 131 -2.67 -7.22 -6.49
CA LEU A 131 -2.19 -6.93 -7.84
C LEU A 131 -2.94 -7.71 -8.91
N ASN A 132 -3.22 -9.00 -8.69
CA ASN A 132 -4.02 -9.81 -9.61
C ASN A 132 -5.46 -9.29 -9.73
N THR A 133 -6.08 -8.91 -8.62
CA THR A 133 -7.44 -8.36 -8.61
C THR A 133 -7.49 -7.04 -9.37
N LEU A 134 -6.55 -6.13 -9.14
CA LEU A 134 -6.45 -4.87 -9.89
C LEU A 134 -6.16 -5.09 -11.37
N TYR A 135 -5.34 -6.08 -11.71
CA TYR A 135 -5.07 -6.44 -13.10
C TYR A 135 -6.35 -6.85 -13.84
N PHE A 136 -7.16 -7.74 -13.26
CA PHE A 136 -8.42 -8.16 -13.89
C PHE A 136 -9.48 -7.05 -13.90
N LEU A 137 -9.50 -6.21 -12.87
CA LEU A 137 -10.37 -5.04 -12.83
C LEU A 137 -9.99 -4.03 -13.92
N ASP A 138 -8.69 -3.76 -14.10
CA ASP A 138 -8.17 -2.88 -15.13
C ASP A 138 -8.48 -3.39 -16.53
N LYS A 139 -8.27 -4.68 -16.77
CA LYS A 139 -8.56 -5.34 -18.06
C LYS A 139 -10.05 -5.33 -18.40
N GLY A 140 -10.92 -5.47 -17.40
CA GLY A 140 -12.37 -5.37 -17.57
C GLY A 140 -13.04 -6.57 -18.23
N ASP A 141 -12.39 -7.72 -18.27
CA ASP A 141 -12.92 -8.97 -18.84
C ASP A 141 -13.60 -9.88 -17.80
N ARG A 142 -13.71 -9.43 -16.57
CA ARG A 142 -14.32 -10.14 -15.46
C ARG A 142 -15.44 -9.34 -14.82
N ASP A 143 -16.45 -10.02 -14.31
CA ASP A 143 -17.52 -9.38 -13.54
C ASP A 143 -17.01 -8.76 -12.26
N ASN A 144 -17.36 -7.50 -12.01
CA ASN A 144 -16.91 -6.74 -10.84
C ASN A 144 -17.39 -7.33 -9.52
N GLU A 145 -18.62 -7.86 -9.47
CA GLU A 145 -19.15 -8.51 -8.25
C GLU A 145 -18.42 -9.81 -7.95
N LEU A 146 -18.04 -10.55 -8.97
CA LEU A 146 -17.21 -11.75 -8.82
C LEU A 146 -15.82 -11.41 -8.28
N LEU A 147 -15.17 -10.39 -8.85
CA LEU A 147 -13.86 -9.92 -8.37
C LEU A 147 -13.92 -9.46 -6.91
N LYS A 148 -14.97 -8.72 -6.54
CA LYS A 148 -15.23 -8.29 -5.16
C LYS A 148 -15.35 -9.48 -4.22
N SER A 149 -16.18 -10.45 -4.54
CA SER A 149 -16.42 -11.63 -3.71
C SER A 149 -15.17 -12.47 -3.52
N ILE A 150 -14.40 -12.69 -4.58
CA ILE A 150 -13.14 -13.44 -4.53
C ILE A 150 -12.11 -12.70 -3.67
N PHE A 151 -11.97 -11.39 -3.85
CA PHE A 151 -11.02 -10.58 -3.09
C PHE A 151 -11.35 -10.62 -1.59
N GLU A 152 -12.61 -10.35 -1.22
CA GLU A 152 -13.06 -10.36 0.18
C GLU A 152 -12.81 -11.73 0.83
N PHE A 153 -13.23 -12.81 0.17
CA PHE A 153 -13.05 -14.16 0.70
C PHE A 153 -11.57 -14.53 0.89
N ARG A 154 -10.76 -14.30 -0.10
CA ARG A 154 -9.33 -14.63 -0.04
C ARG A 154 -8.60 -13.75 0.97
N LEU A 155 -8.94 -12.47 1.07
CA LEU A 155 -8.37 -11.57 2.05
C LEU A 155 -8.69 -12.00 3.49
N LEU A 156 -9.92 -12.45 3.75
CA LEU A 156 -10.31 -13.03 5.05
C LEU A 156 -9.49 -14.30 5.35
N CYS A 157 -9.27 -15.16 4.37
CA CYS A 157 -8.44 -16.35 4.53
C CYS A 157 -6.99 -15.99 4.91
N GLU A 158 -6.40 -15.00 4.25
CA GLU A 158 -5.04 -14.52 4.54
C GLU A 158 -4.95 -13.84 5.92
N ALA A 159 -6.02 -13.18 6.35
CA ALA A 159 -6.13 -12.61 7.69
C ALA A 159 -6.35 -13.65 8.82
N GLY A 160 -6.33 -14.94 8.51
CA GLY A 160 -6.48 -16.05 9.47
C GLY A 160 -7.94 -16.42 9.79
N LEU A 161 -8.90 -15.85 9.10
CA LEU A 161 -10.34 -16.11 9.29
C LEU A 161 -10.86 -17.14 8.26
N ARG A 162 -10.16 -18.27 8.11
CA ARG A 162 -10.58 -19.32 7.16
C ARG A 162 -11.87 -19.99 7.63
N PRO A 163 -12.95 -19.93 6.85
CA PRO A 163 -14.16 -20.69 7.18
C PRO A 163 -13.89 -22.20 7.04
N ALA A 164 -14.39 -22.98 7.98
CA ALA A 164 -14.33 -24.45 7.93
C ALA A 164 -15.33 -24.98 6.91
N LEU A 165 -14.90 -25.05 5.63
CA LEU A 165 -15.77 -25.50 4.53
C LEU A 165 -15.87 -27.04 4.40
N LEU A 166 -15.08 -27.80 5.16
CA LEU A 166 -14.97 -29.25 5.02
C LEU A 166 -15.80 -30.06 6.04
N GLY A 167 -16.59 -29.38 6.86
CA GLY A 167 -17.45 -30.08 7.84
C GLY A 167 -18.39 -29.14 8.59
N CYS A 168 -19.46 -29.72 9.09
CA CYS A 168 -20.38 -29.03 10.00
C CYS A 168 -19.72 -28.89 11.37
N SER A 169 -19.63 -27.66 11.91
CA SER A 169 -19.08 -27.42 13.26
C SER A 169 -19.90 -28.05 14.40
N VAL A 170 -21.08 -28.58 14.08
CA VAL A 170 -21.99 -29.23 15.03
C VAL A 170 -21.91 -30.77 14.97
N CYS A 171 -21.42 -31.32 13.85
CA CYS A 171 -21.39 -32.77 13.59
C CYS A 171 -20.00 -33.42 13.71
N MET A 172 -19.00 -32.67 14.18
CA MET A 172 -17.66 -33.23 14.47
C MET A 172 -17.52 -33.58 15.94
#